data_849e40abecb2fcc7db811be5c38f1ec4
#
_entry.id   849e40abecb2fcc7db811be5c38f1ec4
#
_cell.length_a   1.000
_cell.length_b   1.000
_cell.length_c   1.000
_cell.angle_alpha   90.00
_cell.angle_beta   90.00
_cell.angle_gamma   90.00
#
_symmetry.space_group_name_H-M   'P 1'
#
loop_
_entity.id
_entity.type
_entity.pdbx_description
1 polymer ?
#
loop_
_entity_poly.entity_id
_entity_poly.type
_entity_poly.pdbx_seq_one_letter_code
_entity_poly.pdbx_strand_id
1 'polypeptide(L)'
;MKKALLLSAILSSGLLANIITVTGTVVSDNQKYIGARYMGYVKEVYVQIGDRVKREDDLFKMDSAEFDIMKEQANLALEQAEILTDVYRSKLDEIRREKALLRKRKAGGSTFDFDDMSENLSITAEHTQSMLKAMQVIVKNAAQKAKEISVISHYLEVKAPSDGIIVQKNLHVGDMVMPGFPVMVLVDLDHLEIEAQISEADLLKVNEGDFVKFEIPAIKYKGRGRIKSIVPSANPMTHTFTIRISFKRNNDKIYPGMYTKIQIEYDPSQLPE
;
A
#
# COMPACT_ATOMS: atom_id res chain seq x y z
N MET A 1 -28.88 -62.40 56.51
CA MET A 1 -28.93 -61.06 55.94
C MET A 1 -27.59 -60.78 55.24
N LYS A 2 -27.52 -61.01 53.92
CA LYS A 2 -26.32 -60.82 53.10
C LYS A 2 -26.46 -59.52 52.28
N LYS A 3 -25.65 -58.50 52.59
CA LYS A 3 -25.58 -57.27 51.81
C LYS A 3 -24.70 -57.50 50.65
N ALA A 4 -25.28 -57.45 49.43
CA ALA A 4 -24.55 -57.43 48.15
C ALA A 4 -24.04 -56.03 47.88
N LEU A 5 -22.73 -55.87 47.89
CA LEU A 5 -22.06 -54.64 47.41
C LEU A 5 -21.99 -54.69 45.87
N LEU A 6 -22.76 -53.83 45.16
CA LEU A 6 -22.63 -53.59 43.72
C LEU A 6 -21.47 -52.60 43.55
N LEU A 7 -20.36 -53.15 43.02
CA LEU A 7 -19.19 -52.34 42.56
C LEU A 7 -19.47 -51.88 41.14
N SER A 8 -19.89 -50.63 40.97
CA SER A 8 -20.02 -49.98 39.64
C SER A 8 -18.64 -49.59 39.15
N ALA A 9 -18.08 -50.38 38.24
CA ALA A 9 -16.89 -50.00 37.51
C ALA A 9 -17.27 -48.92 36.50
N ILE A 10 -16.89 -47.67 36.79
CA ILE A 10 -16.93 -46.58 35.81
C ILE A 10 -15.80 -46.85 34.83
N LEU A 11 -16.13 -47.39 33.65
CA LEU A 11 -15.23 -47.45 32.50
C LEU A 11 -15.03 -46.05 31.98
N SER A 12 -13.98 -45.37 32.45
CA SER A 12 -13.51 -44.17 31.81
C SER A 12 -12.85 -44.57 30.51
N SER A 13 -13.62 -44.53 29.40
CA SER A 13 -13.09 -44.58 28.05
C SER A 13 -12.24 -43.32 27.84
N GLY A 14 -10.93 -43.43 28.13
CA GLY A 14 -9.99 -42.38 27.74
C GLY A 14 -10.05 -42.27 26.22
N LEU A 15 -10.57 -41.17 25.71
CA LEU A 15 -10.41 -40.82 24.30
C LEU A 15 -8.91 -40.74 24.04
N LEU A 16 -8.37 -41.77 23.39
CA LEU A 16 -7.02 -41.71 22.83
C LEU A 16 -7.09 -40.75 21.61
N ALA A 17 -6.89 -39.47 21.85
CA ALA A 17 -6.71 -38.51 20.77
C ALA A 17 -5.47 -38.91 20.00
N ASN A 18 -5.65 -39.26 18.73
CA ASN A 18 -4.52 -39.52 17.83
C ASN A 18 -3.86 -38.17 17.52
N ILE A 19 -2.53 -38.15 17.51
CA ILE A 19 -1.74 -36.94 17.32
C ILE A 19 -0.90 -37.06 16.08
N ILE A 20 -1.05 -36.12 15.18
CA ILE A 20 -0.14 -35.91 14.05
C ILE A 20 0.91 -34.92 14.49
N THR A 21 2.18 -35.25 14.30
CA THR A 21 3.30 -34.33 14.57
C THR A 21 3.90 -33.90 13.25
N VAL A 22 3.85 -32.59 12.99
CA VAL A 22 4.44 -31.97 11.81
C VAL A 22 5.41 -30.86 12.21
N THR A 23 6.21 -30.45 11.26
CA THR A 23 7.16 -29.34 11.44
C THR A 23 6.72 -28.15 10.59
N GLY A 24 7.04 -26.97 11.07
CA GLY A 24 6.73 -25.74 10.37
C GLY A 24 7.72 -24.63 10.66
N THR A 25 7.47 -23.50 10.08
CA THR A 25 8.27 -22.30 10.23
C THR A 25 7.36 -21.11 10.55
N VAL A 26 7.79 -20.26 11.48
CA VAL A 26 7.12 -18.98 11.72
C VAL A 26 7.32 -18.09 10.50
N VAL A 27 6.24 -17.57 9.95
CA VAL A 27 6.25 -16.62 8.83
C VAL A 27 5.49 -15.36 9.22
N SER A 28 5.78 -14.25 8.57
CA SER A 28 4.93 -13.07 8.66
C SER A 28 3.93 -13.12 7.50
N ASP A 29 2.67 -12.96 7.80
CA ASP A 29 1.62 -12.86 6.77
C ASP A 29 1.76 -11.57 5.94
N ASN A 30 2.51 -10.59 6.45
CA ASN A 30 2.61 -9.26 5.88
C ASN A 30 4.08 -8.83 5.66
N GLN A 31 4.80 -9.59 4.84
CA GLN A 31 6.14 -9.22 4.40
C GLN A 31 6.05 -8.28 3.19
N LYS A 32 6.73 -7.13 3.25
CA LYS A 32 6.76 -6.13 2.17
C LYS A 32 8.16 -6.00 1.59
N TYR A 33 8.21 -6.11 0.27
CA TYR A 33 9.42 -5.85 -0.50
C TYR A 33 9.38 -4.40 -0.97
N ILE A 34 10.35 -3.61 -0.52
CA ILE A 34 10.43 -2.17 -0.76
C ILE A 34 11.47 -1.91 -1.82
N GLY A 35 11.09 -1.21 -2.86
CA GLY A 35 11.94 -0.76 -3.96
C GLY A 35 11.55 0.63 -4.42
N ALA A 36 12.30 1.17 -5.38
CA ALA A 36 12.00 2.45 -5.99
C ALA A 36 10.98 2.31 -7.13
N ARG A 37 10.18 3.35 -7.36
CA ARG A 37 9.27 3.45 -8.51
C ARG A 37 9.95 4.03 -9.74
N TYR A 38 11.01 4.82 -9.53
CA TYR A 38 11.80 5.46 -10.56
C TYR A 38 13.26 5.06 -10.42
N MET A 39 14.00 5.09 -11.51
CA MET A 39 15.44 4.89 -11.50
C MET A 39 16.12 6.16 -11.01
N GLY A 40 17.17 6.01 -10.20
CA GLY A 40 17.97 7.13 -9.71
C GLY A 40 19.00 6.70 -8.69
N TYR A 41 19.79 7.67 -8.22
CA TYR A 41 20.79 7.45 -7.19
C TYR A 41 20.22 7.74 -5.80
N VAL A 42 20.67 6.97 -4.82
CA VAL A 42 20.29 7.17 -3.42
C VAL A 42 21.08 8.32 -2.82
N LYS A 43 20.37 9.31 -2.33
CA LYS A 43 20.95 10.49 -1.68
C LYS A 43 21.12 10.29 -0.18
N GLU A 44 20.11 9.73 0.47
CA GLU A 44 20.08 9.54 1.92
C GLU A 44 19.39 8.23 2.26
N VAL A 45 19.82 7.57 3.34
CA VAL A 45 19.19 6.36 3.90
C VAL A 45 18.95 6.61 5.38
N TYR A 46 17.71 6.51 5.84
CA TYR A 46 17.30 6.90 7.19
C TYR A 46 17.20 5.74 8.16
N VAL A 47 17.19 4.49 7.65
CA VAL A 47 16.96 3.29 8.46
C VAL A 47 18.07 2.25 8.31
N GLN A 48 18.17 1.40 9.34
CA GLN A 48 19.11 0.27 9.38
C GLN A 48 18.36 -1.05 9.59
N ILE A 49 19.05 -2.17 9.39
CA ILE A 49 18.53 -3.49 9.71
C ILE A 49 18.27 -3.57 11.22
N GLY A 50 17.05 -3.99 11.58
CA GLY A 50 16.60 -4.07 12.97
C GLY A 50 15.76 -2.88 13.43
N ASP A 51 15.71 -1.78 12.68
CA ASP A 51 14.92 -0.62 13.04
C ASP A 51 13.42 -0.90 12.91
N ARG A 52 12.66 -0.43 13.90
CA ARG A 52 11.21 -0.38 13.86
C ARG A 52 10.77 0.89 13.17
N VAL A 53 9.91 0.75 12.18
CA VAL A 53 9.32 1.85 11.43
C VAL A 53 7.80 1.79 11.50
N LYS A 54 7.18 2.96 11.43
CA LYS A 54 5.73 3.11 11.28
C LYS A 54 5.40 3.41 9.82
N ARG A 55 4.16 3.20 9.48
CA ARG A 55 3.63 3.61 8.18
C ARG A 55 3.93 5.09 7.93
N GLU A 56 4.37 5.43 6.70
CA GLU A 56 4.78 6.76 6.25
C GLU A 56 6.13 7.26 6.82
N ASP A 57 6.85 6.50 7.65
CA ASP A 57 8.22 6.84 8.03
C ASP A 57 9.14 6.81 6.80
N ASP A 58 10.06 7.77 6.72
CA ASP A 58 11.01 7.88 5.62
C ASP A 58 12.06 6.76 5.72
N LEU A 59 12.24 6.02 4.63
CA LEU A 59 13.20 4.91 4.56
C LEU A 59 14.48 5.33 3.84
N PHE A 60 14.34 5.91 2.67
CA PHE A 60 15.45 6.48 1.92
C PHE A 60 14.95 7.54 0.93
N LYS A 61 15.85 8.42 0.54
CA LYS A 61 15.61 9.49 -0.42
C LYS A 61 16.52 9.32 -1.63
N MET A 62 15.96 9.48 -2.80
CA MET A 62 16.68 9.49 -4.07
C MET A 62 17.10 10.91 -4.42
N ASP A 63 18.11 11.06 -5.25
CA ASP A 63 18.51 12.36 -5.79
C ASP A 63 17.38 12.92 -6.65
N SER A 64 16.99 14.16 -6.38
CA SER A 64 15.87 14.84 -7.01
C SER A 64 16.28 16.04 -7.85
N ALA A 65 17.57 16.34 -7.99
CA ALA A 65 18.04 17.57 -8.62
C ALA A 65 17.44 17.83 -10.00
N GLU A 66 17.35 16.81 -10.86
CA GLU A 66 16.72 16.93 -12.18
C GLU A 66 15.21 17.18 -12.07
N PHE A 67 14.54 16.48 -11.15
CA PHE A 67 13.10 16.65 -10.93
C PHE A 67 12.77 17.98 -10.28
N ASP A 68 13.64 18.49 -9.40
CA ASP A 68 13.47 19.81 -8.79
C ASP A 68 13.55 20.91 -9.86
N ILE A 69 14.49 20.83 -10.80
CA ILE A 69 14.58 21.73 -11.96
C ILE A 69 13.32 21.64 -12.83
N MET A 70 12.86 20.41 -13.16
CA MET A 70 11.64 20.22 -13.95
C MET A 70 10.40 20.80 -13.25
N LYS A 71 10.31 20.65 -11.94
CA LYS A 71 9.23 21.21 -11.11
C LYS A 71 9.22 22.73 -11.15
N GLU A 72 10.38 23.33 -11.00
CA GLU A 72 10.53 24.79 -11.09
C GLU A 72 10.12 25.32 -12.45
N GLN A 73 10.59 24.68 -13.53
CA GLN A 73 10.21 25.05 -14.90
C GLN A 73 8.69 24.92 -15.16
N ALA A 74 8.07 23.85 -14.64
CA ALA A 74 6.63 23.63 -14.79
C ALA A 74 5.81 24.67 -14.00
N ASN A 75 6.25 25.02 -12.80
CA ASN A 75 5.61 26.06 -11.98
C ASN A 75 5.73 27.43 -12.65
N LEU A 76 6.90 27.77 -13.18
CA LEU A 76 7.12 29.02 -13.91
C LEU A 76 6.24 29.12 -15.18
N ALA A 77 6.11 28.02 -15.93
CA ALA A 77 5.23 27.96 -17.09
C ALA A 77 3.75 28.14 -16.71
N LEU A 78 3.33 27.60 -15.58
CA LEU A 78 1.98 27.78 -15.04
C LEU A 78 1.75 29.26 -14.68
N GLU A 79 2.65 29.86 -13.91
CA GLU A 79 2.57 31.27 -13.51
C GLU A 79 2.49 32.21 -14.71
N GLN A 80 3.33 31.99 -15.74
CA GLN A 80 3.29 32.77 -16.97
C GLN A 80 1.93 32.66 -17.67
N ALA A 81 1.36 31.44 -17.76
CA ALA A 81 0.05 31.22 -18.38
C ALA A 81 -1.09 31.90 -17.57
N GLU A 82 -1.01 31.88 -16.25
CA GLU A 82 -1.98 32.57 -15.36
C GLU A 82 -1.93 34.08 -15.55
N ILE A 83 -0.72 34.66 -15.56
CA ILE A 83 -0.54 36.11 -15.81
C ILE A 83 -1.16 36.53 -17.15
N LEU A 84 -0.88 35.78 -18.22
CA LEU A 84 -1.47 36.07 -19.54
C LEU A 84 -3.01 35.95 -19.52
N THR A 85 -3.54 34.95 -18.81
CA THR A 85 -5.00 34.80 -18.65
C THR A 85 -5.62 36.00 -17.96
N ASP A 86 -4.98 36.53 -16.92
CA ASP A 86 -5.47 37.71 -16.18
C ASP A 86 -5.38 38.99 -17.04
N VAL A 87 -4.35 39.12 -17.87
CA VAL A 87 -4.26 40.24 -18.84
C VAL A 87 -5.45 40.21 -19.81
N TYR A 88 -5.73 39.05 -20.43
CA TYR A 88 -6.86 38.95 -21.36
C TYR A 88 -8.22 39.11 -20.68
N ARG A 89 -8.36 38.64 -19.44
CA ARG A 89 -9.57 38.84 -18.62
C ARG A 89 -9.80 40.33 -18.33
N SER A 90 -8.76 41.01 -17.88
CA SER A 90 -8.81 42.46 -17.61
C SER A 90 -9.16 43.26 -18.85
N LYS A 91 -8.57 42.89 -20.01
CA LYS A 91 -8.87 43.53 -21.29
C LYS A 91 -10.33 43.30 -21.73
N LEU A 92 -10.85 42.11 -21.56
CA LEU A 92 -12.25 41.81 -21.86
C LEU A 92 -13.21 42.62 -20.99
N ASP A 93 -12.88 42.77 -19.70
CA ASP A 93 -13.69 43.57 -18.78
C ASP A 93 -13.64 45.07 -19.10
N GLU A 94 -12.50 45.58 -19.55
CA GLU A 94 -12.36 46.96 -20.07
C GLU A 94 -13.30 47.15 -21.27
N ILE A 95 -13.25 46.31 -22.29
CA ILE A 95 -14.07 46.38 -23.48
C ILE A 95 -15.58 46.32 -23.10
N ARG A 96 -15.93 45.45 -22.17
CA ARG A 96 -17.34 45.35 -21.69
C ARG A 96 -17.80 46.64 -21.02
N ARG A 97 -16.97 47.30 -20.22
CA ARG A 97 -17.27 48.57 -19.59
C ARG A 97 -17.45 49.68 -20.64
N GLU A 98 -16.58 49.76 -21.61
CA GLU A 98 -16.64 50.71 -22.72
C GLU A 98 -17.93 50.54 -23.51
N LYS A 99 -18.27 49.30 -23.89
CA LYS A 99 -19.54 48.97 -24.58
C LYS A 99 -20.77 49.37 -23.75
N ALA A 100 -20.72 49.19 -22.44
CA ALA A 100 -21.82 49.61 -21.55
C ALA A 100 -21.97 51.13 -21.50
N LEU A 101 -20.87 51.86 -21.51
CA LEU A 101 -20.87 53.34 -21.56
C LEU A 101 -21.44 53.87 -22.88
N LEU A 102 -21.07 53.28 -24.02
CA LEU A 102 -21.62 53.63 -25.33
C LEU A 102 -23.13 53.40 -25.40
N ARG A 103 -23.64 52.29 -24.88
CA ARG A 103 -25.08 52.02 -24.80
C ARG A 103 -25.81 53.08 -24.00
N LYS A 104 -25.25 53.53 -22.88
CA LYS A 104 -25.85 54.64 -22.05
C LYS A 104 -25.86 55.96 -22.81
N ARG A 105 -24.79 56.32 -23.55
CA ARG A 105 -24.73 57.54 -24.38
C ARG A 105 -25.72 57.52 -25.55
N LYS A 106 -25.88 56.40 -26.23
CA LYS A 106 -26.89 56.21 -27.28
C LYS A 106 -28.29 56.40 -26.76
N ALA A 107 -28.62 55.89 -25.58
CA ALA A 107 -29.91 56.05 -24.91
C ALA A 107 -30.17 57.52 -24.49
N GLY A 108 -29.13 58.36 -24.30
CA GLY A 108 -29.25 59.78 -23.97
C GLY A 108 -29.51 60.74 -25.12
N GLY A 109 -29.77 60.23 -26.35
CA GLY A 109 -30.21 61.05 -27.52
C GLY A 109 -29.07 61.76 -28.26
N SER A 110 -27.85 61.28 -28.20
CA SER A 110 -26.70 61.82 -28.97
C SER A 110 -26.89 61.53 -30.48
N THR A 111 -26.55 62.51 -31.32
CA THR A 111 -26.64 62.42 -32.81
C THR A 111 -25.44 61.75 -33.45
N PHE A 112 -24.49 61.20 -32.68
CA PHE A 112 -23.32 60.51 -33.15
C PHE A 112 -23.67 59.07 -33.56
N ASP A 113 -23.10 58.59 -34.67
CA ASP A 113 -23.29 57.21 -35.08
C ASP A 113 -22.45 56.26 -34.18
N PHE A 114 -23.15 55.61 -33.24
CA PHE A 114 -22.55 54.69 -32.30
C PHE A 114 -22.55 53.23 -32.78
N ASP A 115 -23.17 52.95 -33.93
CA ASP A 115 -23.42 51.59 -34.39
C ASP A 115 -22.10 50.93 -34.85
N ASP A 116 -21.34 51.59 -35.70
CA ASP A 116 -20.00 51.11 -36.13
C ASP A 116 -19.04 50.91 -34.96
N MET A 117 -19.02 51.83 -33.99
CA MET A 117 -18.14 51.74 -32.84
C MET A 117 -18.57 50.55 -31.91
N SER A 118 -19.85 50.35 -31.75
CA SER A 118 -20.41 49.22 -30.98
C SER A 118 -20.14 47.88 -31.65
N GLU A 119 -20.16 47.81 -32.98
CA GLU A 119 -19.83 46.62 -33.77
C GLU A 119 -18.36 46.27 -33.67
N ASN A 120 -17.46 47.22 -33.82
CA ASN A 120 -16.04 47.04 -33.65
C ASN A 120 -15.64 46.56 -32.27
N LEU A 121 -16.24 47.11 -31.21
CA LEU A 121 -16.08 46.63 -29.82
C LEU A 121 -16.62 45.22 -29.63
N SER A 122 -17.66 44.84 -30.32
CA SER A 122 -18.23 43.48 -30.25
C SER A 122 -17.25 42.48 -30.88
N ILE A 123 -16.71 42.76 -32.06
CA ILE A 123 -15.72 41.90 -32.73
C ILE A 123 -14.45 41.76 -31.85
N THR A 124 -13.98 42.91 -31.30
CA THR A 124 -12.82 42.88 -30.39
C THR A 124 -13.06 42.07 -29.14
N ALA A 125 -14.28 42.15 -28.55
CA ALA A 125 -14.67 41.37 -27.38
C ALA A 125 -14.71 39.87 -27.70
N GLU A 126 -15.26 39.46 -28.83
CA GLU A 126 -15.31 38.07 -29.27
C GLU A 126 -13.91 37.49 -29.49
N HIS A 127 -13.03 38.25 -30.14
CA HIS A 127 -11.65 37.87 -30.35
C HIS A 127 -10.90 37.73 -29.00
N THR A 128 -11.04 38.73 -28.12
CA THR A 128 -10.42 38.71 -26.78
C THR A 128 -10.95 37.55 -25.95
N GLN A 129 -12.26 37.26 -26.04
CA GLN A 129 -12.86 36.12 -25.36
C GLN A 129 -12.34 34.77 -25.88
N SER A 130 -12.12 34.66 -27.19
CA SER A 130 -11.54 33.47 -27.81
C SER A 130 -10.11 33.26 -27.36
N MET A 131 -9.30 34.33 -27.28
CA MET A 131 -7.95 34.30 -26.73
C MET A 131 -7.95 33.93 -25.24
N LEU A 132 -8.87 34.46 -24.44
CA LEU A 132 -9.03 34.09 -23.04
C LEU A 132 -9.32 32.62 -22.86
N LYS A 133 -10.21 32.04 -23.69
CA LYS A 133 -10.50 30.60 -23.68
C LYS A 133 -9.25 29.77 -24.05
N ALA A 134 -8.48 30.19 -25.04
CA ALA A 134 -7.24 29.54 -25.42
C ALA A 134 -6.20 29.56 -24.28
N MET A 135 -6.04 30.71 -23.62
CA MET A 135 -5.15 30.81 -22.45
C MET A 135 -5.59 29.93 -21.29
N GLN A 136 -6.89 29.84 -21.02
CA GLN A 136 -7.42 28.92 -19.99
C GLN A 136 -7.08 27.47 -20.26
N VAL A 137 -7.04 27.05 -21.53
CA VAL A 137 -6.59 25.69 -21.88
C VAL A 137 -5.09 25.53 -21.63
N ILE A 138 -4.30 26.55 -21.93
CA ILE A 138 -2.84 26.54 -21.65
C ILE A 138 -2.59 26.44 -20.15
N VAL A 139 -3.28 27.22 -19.31
CA VAL A 139 -3.22 27.14 -17.83
C VAL A 139 -3.55 25.74 -17.36
N LYS A 140 -4.63 25.16 -17.88
CA LYS A 140 -5.01 23.79 -17.50
C LYS A 140 -3.92 22.76 -17.82
N ASN A 141 -3.33 22.86 -19.01
CA ASN A 141 -2.25 21.95 -19.42
C ASN A 141 -0.98 22.15 -18.59
N ALA A 142 -0.60 23.41 -18.31
CA ALA A 142 0.55 23.72 -17.46
C ALA A 142 0.34 23.24 -16.00
N ALA A 143 -0.86 23.43 -15.45
CA ALA A 143 -1.23 22.96 -14.11
C ALA A 143 -1.18 21.41 -14.05
N GLN A 144 -1.66 20.75 -15.09
CA GLN A 144 -1.57 19.29 -15.15
C GLN A 144 -0.12 18.80 -15.18
N LYS A 145 0.75 19.47 -15.95
CA LYS A 145 2.18 19.12 -16.02
C LYS A 145 2.90 19.36 -14.71
N ALA A 146 2.64 20.47 -14.04
CA ALA A 146 3.17 20.78 -12.71
C ALA A 146 2.75 19.73 -11.67
N LYS A 147 1.49 19.32 -11.71
CA LYS A 147 0.96 18.26 -10.84
C LYS A 147 1.63 16.91 -11.11
N GLU A 148 1.81 16.53 -12.37
CA GLU A 148 2.48 15.28 -12.77
C GLU A 148 3.90 15.21 -12.20
N ILE A 149 4.69 16.28 -12.36
CA ILE A 149 6.06 16.35 -11.85
C ILE A 149 6.07 16.33 -10.32
N SER A 150 5.13 17.02 -9.67
CA SER A 150 5.01 17.01 -8.21
C SER A 150 4.73 15.60 -7.67
N VAL A 151 3.91 14.81 -8.34
CA VAL A 151 3.64 13.40 -7.98
C VAL A 151 4.91 12.56 -8.13
N ILE A 152 5.67 12.73 -9.19
CA ILE A 152 6.94 12.01 -9.38
C ILE A 152 7.92 12.37 -8.26
N SER A 153 8.09 13.65 -7.97
CA SER A 153 8.98 14.13 -6.89
C SER A 153 8.65 13.52 -5.53
N HIS A 154 7.35 13.31 -5.25
CA HIS A 154 6.92 12.64 -4.01
C HIS A 154 7.37 11.17 -3.94
N TYR A 155 7.45 10.47 -5.09
CA TYR A 155 7.91 9.08 -5.13
C TYR A 155 9.43 8.91 -5.01
N LEU A 156 10.20 9.99 -5.03
CA LEU A 156 11.64 9.96 -4.76
C LEU A 156 11.95 9.86 -3.26
N GLU A 157 11.00 10.17 -2.41
CA GLU A 157 11.04 9.90 -0.97
C GLU A 157 10.28 8.59 -0.71
N VAL A 158 11.04 7.50 -0.51
CA VAL A 158 10.45 6.18 -0.32
C VAL A 158 10.13 5.99 1.15
N LYS A 159 8.87 5.71 1.43
CA LYS A 159 8.31 5.60 2.78
C LYS A 159 7.86 4.18 3.08
N ALA A 160 7.76 3.88 4.38
CA ALA A 160 7.26 2.61 4.87
C ALA A 160 5.77 2.43 4.52
N PRO A 161 5.37 1.36 3.83
CA PRO A 161 3.98 1.12 3.45
C PRO A 161 3.10 0.65 4.62
N SER A 162 3.71 0.17 5.69
CA SER A 162 3.05 -0.31 6.93
C SER A 162 4.03 -0.27 8.10
N ASP A 163 3.51 -0.45 9.30
CA ASP A 163 4.32 -0.69 10.49
C ASP A 163 5.11 -1.99 10.34
N GLY A 164 6.31 -2.06 10.95
CA GLY A 164 7.12 -3.26 10.90
C GLY A 164 8.59 -3.05 11.28
N ILE A 165 9.40 -4.07 11.01
CA ILE A 165 10.86 -4.05 11.22
C ILE A 165 11.58 -4.28 9.90
N ILE A 166 12.65 -3.54 9.67
CA ILE A 166 13.55 -3.74 8.53
C ILE A 166 14.41 -4.97 8.80
N VAL A 167 14.18 -6.05 8.05
CA VAL A 167 14.93 -7.31 8.21
C VAL A 167 16.04 -7.48 7.17
N GLN A 168 15.95 -6.75 6.07
CA GLN A 168 16.98 -6.74 5.03
C GLN A 168 17.10 -5.34 4.44
N LYS A 169 18.34 -4.92 4.18
CA LYS A 169 18.68 -3.65 3.53
C LYS A 169 19.90 -3.86 2.63
N ASN A 170 19.66 -3.81 1.33
CA ASN A 170 20.70 -3.92 0.29
C ASN A 170 20.81 -2.58 -0.44
N LEU A 171 21.09 -1.52 0.32
CA LEU A 171 21.08 -0.15 -0.17
C LEU A 171 22.05 0.71 0.62
N HIS A 172 22.86 1.50 -0.10
CA HIS A 172 23.75 2.50 0.47
C HIS A 172 23.61 3.84 -0.25
N VAL A 173 24.08 4.90 0.39
CA VAL A 173 24.16 6.22 -0.26
C VAL A 173 25.09 6.13 -1.46
N GLY A 174 24.64 6.64 -2.61
CA GLY A 174 25.35 6.57 -3.87
C GLY A 174 24.99 5.36 -4.75
N ASP A 175 24.26 4.38 -4.23
CA ASP A 175 23.80 3.25 -5.04
C ASP A 175 22.73 3.68 -6.04
N MET A 176 22.73 3.05 -7.20
CA MET A 176 21.66 3.21 -8.18
C MET A 176 20.55 2.21 -7.92
N VAL A 177 19.32 2.70 -7.83
CA VAL A 177 18.11 1.87 -7.68
C VAL A 177 17.28 1.90 -8.95
N MET A 178 16.60 0.79 -9.22
CA MET A 178 15.76 0.61 -10.41
C MET A 178 14.40 0.03 -10.03
N PRO A 179 13.33 0.38 -10.77
CA PRO A 179 12.02 -0.22 -10.60
C PRO A 179 12.06 -1.74 -10.78
N GLY A 180 11.27 -2.44 -9.95
CA GLY A 180 11.17 -3.91 -10.00
C GLY A 180 12.21 -4.65 -9.15
N PHE A 181 13.23 -3.98 -8.63
CA PHE A 181 14.22 -4.58 -7.74
C PHE A 181 14.01 -4.12 -6.30
N PRO A 182 13.66 -5.04 -5.38
CA PRO A 182 13.52 -4.70 -3.97
C PRO A 182 14.90 -4.45 -3.35
N VAL A 183 15.00 -3.36 -2.60
CA VAL A 183 16.24 -2.96 -1.90
C VAL A 183 16.14 -3.11 -0.39
N MET A 184 14.92 -3.20 0.15
CA MET A 184 14.67 -3.45 1.57
C MET A 184 13.52 -4.45 1.74
N VAL A 185 13.51 -5.14 2.89
CA VAL A 185 12.42 -6.01 3.30
C VAL A 185 11.91 -5.55 4.67
N LEU A 186 10.63 -5.23 4.71
CA LEU A 186 9.89 -4.87 5.91
C LEU A 186 8.98 -6.03 6.32
N VAL A 187 9.02 -6.40 7.59
CA VAL A 187 8.24 -7.50 8.14
C VAL A 187 7.38 -7.00 9.29
N ASP A 188 6.09 -7.30 9.22
CA ASP A 188 5.16 -7.09 10.33
C ASP A 188 5.36 -8.23 11.36
N LEU A 189 5.71 -7.87 12.59
CA LEU A 189 5.88 -8.84 13.68
C LEU A 189 4.62 -9.04 14.50
N ASP A 190 3.59 -8.25 14.31
CA ASP A 190 2.35 -8.37 15.10
C ASP A 190 1.41 -9.43 14.51
N HIS A 191 1.53 -9.70 13.21
CA HIS A 191 0.75 -10.69 12.48
C HIS A 191 1.63 -11.84 11.99
N LEU A 192 2.03 -12.71 12.94
CA LEU A 192 2.80 -13.92 12.64
C LEU A 192 1.87 -15.13 12.51
N GLU A 193 2.22 -16.01 11.58
CA GLU A 193 1.59 -17.31 11.37
C GLU A 193 2.66 -18.40 11.40
N ILE A 194 2.22 -19.65 11.54
CA ILE A 194 3.10 -20.79 11.32
C ILE A 194 2.68 -21.44 10.01
N GLU A 195 3.61 -21.58 9.10
CA GLU A 195 3.44 -22.35 7.89
C GLU A 195 4.02 -23.73 8.10
N ALA A 196 3.20 -24.77 7.87
CA ALA A 196 3.61 -26.15 8.03
C ALA A 196 3.15 -26.99 6.84
N GLN A 197 3.79 -28.12 6.64
CA GLN A 197 3.43 -29.06 5.58
C GLN A 197 2.88 -30.33 6.20
N ILE A 198 1.71 -30.77 5.70
CA ILE A 198 1.08 -32.04 6.05
C ILE A 198 1.15 -32.98 4.84
N SER A 199 1.24 -34.30 5.09
CA SER A 199 1.23 -35.28 4.03
C SER A 199 -0.18 -35.39 3.42
N GLU A 200 -0.26 -35.82 2.16
CA GLU A 200 -1.54 -36.10 1.50
C GLU A 200 -2.36 -37.15 2.29
N ALA A 201 -1.72 -38.14 2.91
CA ALA A 201 -2.36 -39.14 3.74
C ALA A 201 -2.98 -38.59 5.04
N ASP A 202 -2.53 -37.42 5.50
CA ASP A 202 -3.03 -36.77 6.71
C ASP A 202 -4.06 -35.67 6.41
N LEU A 203 -4.29 -35.36 5.15
CA LEU A 203 -5.18 -34.25 4.74
C LEU A 203 -6.62 -34.44 5.26
N LEU A 204 -7.13 -35.66 5.22
CA LEU A 204 -8.48 -35.97 5.71
C LEU A 204 -8.64 -35.92 7.24
N LYS A 205 -7.52 -35.87 7.98
CA LYS A 205 -7.48 -35.80 9.44
C LYS A 205 -7.42 -34.38 9.97
N VAL A 206 -7.28 -33.39 9.11
CA VAL A 206 -7.00 -31.99 9.46
C VAL A 206 -8.04 -31.09 8.82
N ASN A 207 -8.69 -30.26 9.63
CA ASN A 207 -9.71 -29.32 9.16
C ASN A 207 -9.34 -27.88 9.52
N GLU A 208 -9.86 -26.95 8.72
CA GLU A 208 -9.79 -25.54 9.06
C GLU A 208 -10.55 -25.27 10.38
N GLY A 209 -9.94 -24.52 11.26
CA GLY A 209 -10.48 -24.23 12.58
C GLY A 209 -9.98 -25.15 13.68
N ASP A 210 -9.30 -26.26 13.37
CA ASP A 210 -8.75 -27.17 14.37
C ASP A 210 -7.72 -26.50 15.26
N PHE A 211 -7.75 -26.84 16.55
CA PHE A 211 -6.77 -26.38 17.52
C PHE A 211 -5.48 -27.19 17.41
N VAL A 212 -4.37 -26.52 17.44
CA VAL A 212 -3.06 -27.14 17.43
C VAL A 212 -2.21 -26.66 18.60
N LYS A 213 -1.36 -27.55 19.11
CA LYS A 213 -0.30 -27.20 20.05
C LYS A 213 1.00 -27.06 19.29
N PHE A 214 1.77 -26.03 19.57
CA PHE A 214 3.06 -25.87 18.93
C PHE A 214 4.15 -25.52 19.93
N GLU A 215 5.36 -25.86 19.60
CA GLU A 215 6.56 -25.55 20.35
C GLU A 215 7.61 -24.93 19.43
N ILE A 216 8.22 -23.83 19.89
CA ILE A 216 9.38 -23.20 19.26
C ILE A 216 10.61 -23.56 20.11
N PRO A 217 11.37 -24.60 19.75
CA PRO A 217 12.45 -25.12 20.62
C PRO A 217 13.55 -24.10 20.92
N ALA A 218 13.87 -23.25 19.96
CA ALA A 218 14.93 -22.23 20.08
C ALA A 218 14.76 -21.31 21.28
N ILE A 219 13.51 -21.01 21.66
CA ILE A 219 13.18 -20.13 22.77
C ILE A 219 12.39 -20.86 23.89
N LYS A 220 12.29 -22.19 23.80
CA LYS A 220 11.51 -23.05 24.72
C LYS A 220 10.07 -22.56 24.92
N TYR A 221 9.47 -21.99 23.88
CA TYR A 221 8.10 -21.46 23.92
C TYR A 221 7.11 -22.52 23.47
N LYS A 222 6.04 -22.68 24.24
CA LYS A 222 4.90 -23.53 23.90
C LYS A 222 3.66 -22.66 23.78
N GLY A 223 2.91 -22.85 22.69
CA GLY A 223 1.71 -22.09 22.41
C GLY A 223 0.59 -22.96 21.86
N ARG A 224 -0.55 -22.32 21.68
CA ARG A 224 -1.71 -22.89 20.99
C ARG A 224 -2.04 -22.00 19.81
N GLY A 225 -2.41 -22.62 18.70
CA GLY A 225 -2.87 -21.95 17.51
C GLY A 225 -4.12 -22.60 16.96
N ARG A 226 -4.61 -22.07 15.86
CA ARG A 226 -5.74 -22.63 15.12
C ARG A 226 -5.37 -22.69 13.65
N ILE A 227 -5.73 -23.76 12.96
CA ILE A 227 -5.56 -23.86 11.51
C ILE A 227 -6.46 -22.82 10.85
N LYS A 228 -5.83 -21.85 10.19
CA LYS A 228 -6.49 -20.73 9.52
C LYS A 228 -6.97 -21.14 8.13
N SER A 229 -6.12 -21.88 7.42
CA SER A 229 -6.41 -22.35 6.08
C SER A 229 -5.53 -23.53 5.69
N ILE A 230 -6.03 -24.34 4.77
CA ILE A 230 -5.30 -25.37 4.06
C ILE A 230 -5.17 -24.89 2.62
N VAL A 231 -3.95 -24.74 2.12
CA VAL A 231 -3.73 -24.29 0.73
C VAL A 231 -4.12 -25.43 -0.22
N PRO A 232 -5.11 -25.26 -1.11
CA PRO A 232 -5.63 -26.33 -1.95
C PRO A 232 -4.73 -26.60 -3.17
N SER A 233 -3.43 -26.75 -2.91
CA SER A 233 -2.41 -27.04 -3.93
C SER A 233 -1.33 -27.90 -3.29
N ALA A 234 -1.27 -29.15 -3.71
CA ALA A 234 -0.23 -30.06 -3.28
C ALA A 234 1.09 -29.72 -3.98
N ASN A 235 2.20 -29.86 -3.25
CA ASN A 235 3.50 -29.86 -3.87
C ASN A 235 3.75 -31.21 -4.55
N PRO A 236 3.87 -31.28 -5.89
CA PRO A 236 3.96 -32.55 -6.61
C PRO A 236 5.26 -33.31 -6.35
N MET A 237 6.28 -32.65 -5.83
CA MET A 237 7.57 -33.31 -5.52
C MET A 237 7.58 -33.95 -4.13
N THR A 238 6.85 -33.38 -3.18
CA THR A 238 6.87 -33.83 -1.77
C THR A 238 5.56 -34.49 -1.35
N HIS A 239 4.50 -34.44 -2.17
CA HIS A 239 3.15 -34.92 -1.86
C HIS A 239 2.62 -34.36 -0.55
N THR A 240 2.83 -33.03 -0.34
CA THR A 240 2.42 -32.32 0.87
C THR A 240 1.53 -31.13 0.54
N PHE A 241 0.61 -30.83 1.45
CA PHE A 241 -0.20 -29.61 1.45
C PHE A 241 0.33 -28.63 2.48
N THR A 242 0.28 -27.35 2.17
CA THR A 242 0.65 -26.28 3.10
C THR A 242 -0.55 -25.92 3.96
N ILE A 243 -0.37 -25.91 5.28
CA ILE A 243 -1.34 -25.37 6.24
C ILE A 243 -0.80 -24.10 6.86
N ARG A 244 -1.70 -23.15 7.11
CA ARG A 244 -1.40 -21.92 7.84
C ARG A 244 -2.10 -21.94 9.18
N ILE A 245 -1.34 -21.65 10.22
CA ILE A 245 -1.79 -21.69 11.61
C ILE A 245 -1.65 -20.29 12.19
N SER A 246 -2.78 -19.72 12.59
CA SER A 246 -2.81 -18.47 13.32
C SER A 246 -2.57 -18.70 14.81
N PHE A 247 -1.80 -17.83 15.44
CA PHE A 247 -1.57 -17.84 16.87
C PHE A 247 -1.42 -16.43 17.43
N LYS A 248 -1.65 -16.27 18.72
CA LYS A 248 -1.43 -14.98 19.38
C LYS A 248 0.03 -14.91 19.84
N ARG A 249 0.74 -13.89 19.36
CA ARG A 249 2.11 -13.62 19.79
C ARG A 249 2.12 -13.11 21.24
N ASN A 250 2.56 -13.94 22.16
CA ASN A 250 2.69 -13.60 23.59
C ASN A 250 4.17 -13.49 24.02
N ASN A 251 5.11 -13.50 23.09
CA ASN A 251 6.54 -13.40 23.38
C ASN A 251 7.23 -12.59 22.29
N ASP A 252 7.89 -11.52 22.67
CA ASP A 252 8.59 -10.62 21.74
C ASP A 252 9.81 -11.24 21.04
N LYS A 253 10.29 -12.39 21.52
CA LYS A 253 11.39 -13.14 20.94
C LYS A 253 10.97 -14.12 19.84
N ILE A 254 9.71 -14.11 19.42
CA ILE A 254 9.24 -14.89 18.28
C ILE A 254 9.49 -14.10 17.01
N TYR A 255 10.31 -14.64 16.12
CA TYR A 255 10.70 -14.03 14.85
C TYR A 255 10.38 -14.94 13.66
N PRO A 256 10.07 -14.38 12.49
CA PRO A 256 9.98 -15.15 11.25
C PRO A 256 11.25 -15.96 10.99
N GLY A 257 11.07 -17.12 10.37
CA GLY A 257 12.16 -18.07 10.13
C GLY A 257 12.40 -19.08 11.26
N MET A 258 11.78 -18.90 12.43
CA MET A 258 11.93 -19.85 13.54
C MET A 258 11.23 -21.19 13.24
N TYR A 259 11.96 -22.27 13.48
CA TYR A 259 11.45 -23.63 13.40
C TYR A 259 10.43 -23.92 14.50
N THR A 260 9.36 -24.62 14.13
CA THR A 260 8.31 -25.04 15.06
C THR A 260 8.00 -26.52 14.94
N LYS A 261 7.69 -27.16 16.09
CA LYS A 261 7.07 -28.47 16.15
C LYS A 261 5.60 -28.30 16.45
N ILE A 262 4.73 -28.94 15.68
CA ILE A 262 3.27 -28.79 15.76
C ILE A 262 2.65 -30.15 16.04
N GLN A 263 1.72 -30.18 16.95
CA GLN A 263 0.91 -31.35 17.29
C GLN A 263 -0.54 -31.04 16.99
N ILE A 264 -1.13 -31.80 16.09
CA ILE A 264 -2.53 -31.70 15.68
C ILE A 264 -3.26 -32.92 16.27
N GLU A 265 -4.23 -32.67 17.12
CA GLU A 265 -5.09 -33.71 17.67
C GLU A 265 -6.26 -33.94 16.72
N TYR A 266 -6.53 -35.17 16.33
CA TYR A 266 -7.67 -35.51 15.47
C TYR A 266 -8.49 -36.66 16.05
N ASP A 267 -9.77 -36.68 15.71
CA ASP A 267 -10.70 -37.75 16.10
C ASP A 267 -10.86 -38.74 14.94
N PRO A 268 -10.41 -40.00 15.12
CA PRO A 268 -10.53 -41.03 14.08
C PRO A 268 -11.99 -41.36 13.66
N SER A 269 -12.95 -41.07 14.55
CA SER A 269 -14.37 -41.35 14.28
C SER A 269 -15.00 -40.41 13.25
N GLN A 270 -14.31 -39.32 12.91
CA GLN A 270 -14.75 -38.33 11.93
C GLN A 270 -14.16 -38.55 10.53
N LEU A 271 -13.35 -39.59 10.35
CA LEU A 271 -12.78 -39.92 9.04
C LEU A 271 -13.85 -40.60 8.15
N PRO A 272 -13.97 -40.19 6.87
CA PRO A 272 -14.80 -40.90 5.93
C PRO A 272 -14.25 -42.31 5.70
N GLU A 273 -15.16 -43.30 5.58
CA GLU A 273 -14.84 -44.70 5.25
C GLU A 273 -14.20 -44.84 3.83
#